data_dfcaf23ad440c2d5ada77dfb2b761c2e
#
_entry.id   dfcaf23ad440c2d5ada77dfb2b761c2e
#
_cell.length_a   1.000
_cell.length_b   1.000
_cell.length_c   1.000
_cell.angle_alpha   90.00
_cell.angle_beta   90.00
_cell.angle_gamma   90.00
#
_symmetry.space_group_name_H-M   'P 1'
#
loop_
_entity.id
_entity.type
_entity.pdbx_description
1 polymer ?
#
loop_
_entity_poly.entity_id
_entity_poly.type
_entity_poly.pdbx_seq_one_letter_code
_entity_poly.pdbx_strand_id
1 'polypeptide(L)'
;IDSDGTPHPVPDEQVPYCYAKMDGHGRCAAHDIDLAKAKEDPDHKPFDFTFLFDDIMDPDLFLKQFISINFDTKKTTNAELTGYAAAVHKDPYTEYYHKLLKDGYVAKAAAYYTFGKEPTREDMKKINEGKSVNVNEEQVNAIRKALEVYKNVFVGNASAKLLHGVPLAKWTYNKVKSCGDKEAFATQIAQKFNSLDAKQIAEMQDARGVKNDKTQTTEVVLGELFDKIFNN
;
A
#
# COMPACT_ATOMS: atom_id res chain seq x y z
N ILE A 1 -14.15 21.25 2.38
CA ILE A 1 -12.72 21.04 2.63
C ILE A 1 -12.04 22.36 2.30
N ASP A 2 -11.35 22.95 3.26
CA ASP A 2 -10.56 24.17 3.06
C ASP A 2 -9.40 23.95 2.10
N SER A 3 -8.76 25.06 1.68
CA SER A 3 -7.57 25.04 0.81
C SER A 3 -6.40 24.26 1.44
N ASP A 4 -6.38 24.06 2.75
CA ASP A 4 -5.39 23.27 3.49
C ASP A 4 -5.80 21.79 3.66
N GLY A 5 -6.95 21.39 3.12
CA GLY A 5 -7.48 20.03 3.22
C GLY A 5 -8.28 19.74 4.49
N THR A 6 -8.54 20.74 5.33
CA THR A 6 -9.32 20.56 6.56
C THR A 6 -10.80 20.30 6.23
N PRO A 7 -11.40 19.19 6.70
CA PRO A 7 -12.80 18.93 6.48
C PRO A 7 -13.65 19.88 7.33
N HIS A 8 -14.53 20.66 6.69
CA HIS A 8 -15.58 21.37 7.39
C HIS A 8 -16.79 20.48 7.58
N PRO A 9 -17.28 20.30 8.80
CA PRO A 9 -18.58 19.68 9.02
C PRO A 9 -19.64 20.58 8.39
N VAL A 10 -20.41 20.02 7.47
CA VAL A 10 -21.58 20.68 6.90
C VAL A 10 -22.69 20.62 7.95
N PRO A 11 -23.36 21.75 8.30
CA PRO A 11 -24.52 21.70 9.15
C PRO A 11 -25.59 20.75 8.60
N ASP A 12 -26.26 19.97 9.47
CA ASP A 12 -27.22 18.93 9.06
C ASP A 12 -28.33 19.46 8.13
N GLU A 13 -28.76 20.69 8.32
CA GLU A 13 -29.73 21.39 7.49
C GLU A 13 -29.25 21.67 6.05
N GLN A 14 -27.93 21.72 5.84
CA GLN A 14 -27.33 21.96 4.53
C GLN A 14 -26.92 20.66 3.81
N VAL A 15 -26.82 19.55 4.53
CA VAL A 15 -26.41 18.26 3.98
C VAL A 15 -27.26 17.84 2.76
N PRO A 16 -28.59 18.03 2.72
CA PRO A 16 -29.40 17.69 1.57
C PRO A 16 -29.05 18.46 0.27
N TYR A 17 -28.34 19.59 0.42
CA TYR A 17 -27.96 20.46 -0.70
C TYR A 17 -26.47 20.37 -1.06
N CYS A 18 -25.74 19.45 -0.43
CA CYS A 18 -24.33 19.27 -0.66
C CYS A 18 -24.06 18.02 -1.49
N TYR A 19 -23.05 18.11 -2.34
CA TYR A 19 -22.57 17.02 -3.17
C TYR A 19 -21.11 16.73 -2.87
N ALA A 20 -20.75 15.46 -2.70
CA ALA A 20 -19.36 15.05 -2.59
C ALA A 20 -18.74 14.95 -4.00
N LYS A 21 -17.56 15.53 -4.17
CA LYS A 21 -16.80 15.37 -5.42
C LYS A 21 -16.21 13.96 -5.49
N MET A 22 -16.61 13.20 -6.49
CA MET A 22 -16.08 11.87 -6.75
C MET A 22 -14.79 11.93 -7.57
N ASP A 23 -14.74 12.84 -8.56
CA ASP A 23 -13.57 13.07 -9.42
C ASP A 23 -13.51 14.56 -9.84
N GLY A 24 -12.43 14.93 -10.52
CA GLY A 24 -12.30 16.26 -11.10
C GLY A 24 -11.85 17.35 -10.12
N HIS A 25 -11.32 17.02 -8.93
CA HIS A 25 -10.84 18.03 -7.96
C HIS A 25 -9.86 19.02 -8.58
N GLY A 26 -8.90 18.55 -9.39
CA GLY A 26 -7.96 19.43 -10.10
C GLY A 26 -8.64 20.31 -11.13
N ARG A 27 -9.66 19.80 -11.83
CA ARG A 27 -10.44 20.57 -12.81
C ARG A 27 -11.30 21.64 -12.13
N CYS A 28 -11.92 21.30 -11.00
CA CYS A 28 -12.66 22.27 -10.20
C CYS A 28 -11.73 23.38 -9.68
N ALA A 29 -10.57 23.04 -9.13
CA ALA A 29 -9.60 24.03 -8.67
C ALA A 29 -9.10 24.94 -9.80
N ALA A 30 -8.85 24.37 -10.98
CA ALA A 30 -8.48 25.16 -12.17
C ALA A 30 -9.59 26.11 -12.62
N HIS A 31 -10.85 25.64 -12.58
CA HIS A 31 -12.01 26.48 -12.88
C HIS A 31 -12.21 27.59 -11.85
N ASP A 32 -12.02 27.32 -10.55
CA ASP A 32 -12.11 28.31 -9.50
C ASP A 32 -11.06 29.41 -9.67
N ILE A 33 -9.82 29.05 -10.08
CA ILE A 33 -8.75 30.01 -10.42
C ILE A 33 -9.14 30.83 -11.64
N ASP A 34 -9.73 30.21 -12.66
CA ASP A 34 -10.14 30.86 -13.90
C ASP A 34 -11.29 31.84 -13.65
N LEU A 35 -12.26 31.47 -12.82
CA LEU A 35 -13.32 32.36 -12.36
C LEU A 35 -12.78 33.56 -11.55
N ALA A 36 -11.76 33.33 -10.72
CA ALA A 36 -11.12 34.41 -9.98
C ALA A 36 -10.46 35.43 -10.92
N LYS A 37 -9.75 34.95 -11.97
CA LYS A 37 -9.19 35.80 -13.00
C LYS A 37 -10.24 36.63 -13.74
N ALA A 38 -11.39 36.04 -14.08
CA ALA A 38 -12.47 36.74 -14.75
C ALA A 38 -13.12 37.85 -13.87
N LYS A 39 -12.97 37.77 -12.55
CA LYS A 39 -13.40 38.86 -11.64
C LYS A 39 -12.43 40.03 -11.65
N GLU A 40 -11.15 39.78 -11.89
CA GLU A 40 -10.08 40.80 -11.92
C GLU A 40 -9.89 41.41 -13.32
N ASP A 41 -10.15 40.62 -14.36
CA ASP A 41 -10.02 41.02 -15.76
C ASP A 41 -11.36 40.83 -16.51
N PRO A 42 -12.10 41.93 -16.81
CA PRO A 42 -13.38 41.85 -17.53
C PRO A 42 -13.31 41.27 -18.93
N ASP A 43 -12.15 41.25 -19.55
CA ASP A 43 -11.95 40.68 -20.89
C ASP A 43 -11.64 39.17 -20.84
N HIS A 44 -11.35 38.63 -19.66
CA HIS A 44 -11.10 37.23 -19.48
C HIS A 44 -12.41 36.42 -19.45
N LYS A 45 -12.57 35.50 -20.39
CA LYS A 45 -13.71 34.59 -20.44
C LYS A 45 -13.31 33.26 -19.84
N PRO A 46 -13.90 32.89 -18.68
CA PRO A 46 -13.62 31.59 -18.06
C PRO A 46 -14.10 30.47 -18.98
N PHE A 47 -13.42 29.31 -18.90
CA PHE A 47 -13.82 28.14 -19.67
C PHE A 47 -15.09 27.50 -19.11
N ASP A 48 -15.89 26.92 -20.01
CA ASP A 48 -17.10 26.18 -19.60
C ASP A 48 -16.74 24.93 -18.81
N PHE A 49 -17.50 24.72 -17.73
CA PHE A 49 -17.31 23.56 -16.85
C PHE A 49 -18.65 22.88 -16.59
N THR A 50 -18.74 21.62 -16.95
CA THR A 50 -19.96 20.81 -16.75
C THR A 50 -19.78 19.86 -15.59
N PHE A 51 -20.71 19.88 -14.64
CA PHE A 51 -20.82 18.93 -13.54
C PHE A 51 -21.81 17.83 -13.91
N LEU A 52 -21.44 16.59 -13.66
CA LEU A 52 -22.37 15.47 -13.64
C LEU A 52 -22.67 15.15 -12.18
N PHE A 53 -23.95 15.11 -11.85
CA PHE A 53 -24.45 14.78 -10.52
C PHE A 53 -25.10 13.40 -10.58
N ASP A 54 -24.87 12.59 -9.55
CA ASP A 54 -25.52 11.30 -9.38
C ASP A 54 -25.85 11.10 -7.89
N ASP A 55 -27.07 10.72 -7.60
CA ASP A 55 -27.56 10.47 -6.24
C ASP A 55 -27.17 9.05 -5.80
N ILE A 56 -25.94 8.88 -5.39
CA ILE A 56 -25.41 7.60 -4.92
C ILE A 56 -25.45 7.56 -3.40
N MET A 57 -26.41 6.85 -2.85
CA MET A 57 -26.56 6.65 -1.39
C MET A 57 -25.90 5.34 -0.92
N ASP A 58 -25.65 4.39 -1.82
CA ASP A 58 -25.03 3.10 -1.53
C ASP A 58 -23.49 3.22 -1.62
N PRO A 59 -22.76 2.99 -0.49
CA PRO A 59 -21.30 3.05 -0.49
C PRO A 59 -20.63 2.09 -1.49
N ASP A 60 -21.22 0.92 -1.73
CA ASP A 60 -20.68 -0.06 -2.68
C ASP A 60 -20.88 0.40 -4.13
N LEU A 61 -22.02 1.01 -4.44
CA LEU A 61 -22.28 1.60 -5.74
C LEU A 61 -21.35 2.81 -5.98
N PHE A 62 -21.19 3.66 -4.96
CA PHE A 62 -20.26 4.78 -4.99
C PHE A 62 -18.84 4.30 -5.32
N LEU A 63 -18.33 3.28 -4.61
CA LEU A 63 -17.00 2.74 -4.85
C LEU A 63 -16.86 2.17 -6.28
N LYS A 64 -17.86 1.46 -6.77
CA LYS A 64 -17.87 0.92 -8.15
C LYS A 64 -17.80 2.01 -9.20
N GLN A 65 -18.59 3.07 -9.05
CA GLN A 65 -18.57 4.20 -9.98
C GLN A 65 -17.28 4.99 -9.88
N PHE A 66 -16.77 5.23 -8.65
CA PHE A 66 -15.49 5.88 -8.43
C PHE A 66 -14.34 5.12 -9.12
N ILE A 67 -14.31 3.79 -8.97
CA ILE A 67 -13.32 2.92 -9.62
C ILE A 67 -13.46 3.03 -11.15
N SER A 68 -14.67 2.93 -11.69
CA SER A 68 -14.91 3.01 -13.13
C SER A 68 -14.42 4.33 -13.72
N ILE A 69 -14.82 5.45 -13.14
CA ILE A 69 -14.43 6.80 -13.60
C ILE A 69 -12.91 6.97 -13.56
N ASN A 70 -12.26 6.57 -12.46
CA ASN A 70 -10.83 6.78 -12.31
C ASN A 70 -9.99 5.76 -13.07
N PHE A 71 -10.49 4.55 -13.29
CA PHE A 71 -9.79 3.51 -14.04
C PHE A 71 -9.74 3.82 -15.54
N ASP A 72 -10.80 4.43 -16.07
CA ASP A 72 -10.90 4.76 -17.48
C ASP A 72 -10.19 6.10 -17.81
N THR A 73 -10.11 7.02 -16.85
CA THR A 73 -9.58 8.37 -17.07
C THR A 73 -8.15 8.59 -16.58
N LYS A 74 -7.74 7.88 -15.52
CA LYS A 74 -6.41 7.97 -14.90
C LYS A 74 -5.98 6.58 -14.45
N LYS A 75 -4.72 6.23 -14.69
CA LYS A 75 -4.14 5.00 -14.11
C LYS A 75 -4.08 5.13 -12.58
N THR A 76 -5.19 4.79 -11.94
CA THR A 76 -5.24 4.69 -10.47
C THR A 76 -4.34 3.55 -10.02
N THR A 77 -3.49 3.81 -9.06
CA THR A 77 -2.59 2.78 -8.54
C THR A 77 -3.36 1.75 -7.70
N ASN A 78 -2.85 0.52 -7.64
CA ASN A 78 -3.43 -0.50 -6.76
C ASN A 78 -3.47 -0.04 -5.29
N ALA A 79 -2.53 0.80 -4.86
CA ALA A 79 -2.50 1.36 -3.52
C ALA A 79 -3.68 2.31 -3.24
N GLU A 80 -4.03 3.16 -4.21
CA GLU A 80 -5.20 4.04 -4.09
C GLU A 80 -6.49 3.23 -4.05
N LEU A 81 -6.66 2.26 -4.97
CA LEU A 81 -7.84 1.40 -5.00
C LEU A 81 -8.04 0.62 -3.70
N THR A 82 -6.96 0.02 -3.17
CA THR A 82 -7.04 -0.72 -1.90
C THR A 82 -7.30 0.20 -0.71
N GLY A 83 -6.86 1.46 -0.75
CA GLY A 83 -7.18 2.46 0.26
C GLY A 83 -8.68 2.75 0.35
N TYR A 84 -9.35 2.89 -0.78
CA TYR A 84 -10.80 3.05 -0.83
C TYR A 84 -11.53 1.78 -0.40
N ALA A 85 -11.10 0.61 -0.88
CA ALA A 85 -11.68 -0.66 -0.46
C ALA A 85 -11.56 -0.88 1.06
N ALA A 86 -10.42 -0.58 1.67
CA ALA A 86 -10.22 -0.66 3.11
C ALA A 86 -11.18 0.27 3.89
N ALA A 87 -11.37 1.49 3.39
CA ALA A 87 -12.25 2.46 4.04
C ALA A 87 -13.74 2.05 4.00
N VAL A 88 -14.18 1.43 2.91
CA VAL A 88 -15.58 1.07 2.68
C VAL A 88 -15.94 -0.29 3.30
N HIS A 89 -15.11 -1.31 3.07
CA HIS A 89 -15.47 -2.69 3.38
C HIS A 89 -14.93 -3.19 4.72
N LYS A 90 -13.95 -2.48 5.33
CA LYS A 90 -13.34 -2.81 6.63
C LYS A 90 -12.85 -4.26 6.73
N ASP A 91 -12.38 -4.84 5.61
CA ASP A 91 -11.75 -6.15 5.62
C ASP A 91 -10.38 -6.08 6.31
N PRO A 92 -10.11 -6.89 7.35
CA PRO A 92 -8.89 -6.79 8.16
C PRO A 92 -7.59 -6.98 7.38
N TYR A 93 -7.62 -7.77 6.31
CA TYR A 93 -6.44 -7.95 5.45
C TYR A 93 -6.19 -6.73 4.58
N THR A 94 -7.24 -6.15 4.01
CA THR A 94 -7.16 -4.95 3.17
C THR A 94 -6.74 -3.74 4.00
N GLU A 95 -7.26 -3.58 5.22
CA GLU A 95 -6.84 -2.55 6.17
C GLU A 95 -5.35 -2.70 6.53
N TYR A 96 -4.91 -3.93 6.84
CA TYR A 96 -3.50 -4.18 7.17
C TYR A 96 -2.57 -3.92 5.99
N TYR A 97 -2.95 -4.33 4.79
CA TYR A 97 -2.21 -4.01 3.56
C TYR A 97 -2.06 -2.52 3.36
N HIS A 98 -3.16 -1.76 3.47
CA HIS A 98 -3.16 -0.32 3.33
C HIS A 98 -2.30 0.36 4.41
N LYS A 99 -2.36 -0.13 5.65
CA LYS A 99 -1.47 0.34 6.73
C LYS A 99 0.00 0.18 6.36
N LEU A 100 0.41 -1.00 5.88
CA LEU A 100 1.79 -1.22 5.47
C LEU A 100 2.22 -0.27 4.33
N LEU A 101 1.33 0.02 3.37
CA LEU A 101 1.62 1.02 2.32
C LEU A 101 1.84 2.42 2.91
N LYS A 102 1.05 2.83 3.89
CA LYS A 102 1.23 4.11 4.61
C LYS A 102 2.54 4.13 5.41
N ASP A 103 2.93 2.99 5.97
CA ASP A 103 4.19 2.83 6.71
C ASP A 103 5.43 2.79 5.77
N GLY A 104 5.24 2.96 4.45
CA GLY A 104 6.31 3.06 3.45
C GLY A 104 6.76 1.75 2.83
N TYR A 105 6.04 0.64 3.06
CA TYR A 105 6.35 -0.63 2.41
C TYR A 105 6.05 -0.57 0.91
N VAL A 106 6.90 -1.18 0.10
CA VAL A 106 6.64 -1.38 -1.33
C VAL A 106 5.43 -2.29 -1.48
N ALA A 107 4.51 -1.98 -2.40
CA ALA A 107 3.25 -2.68 -2.57
C ALA A 107 3.38 -4.22 -2.62
N LYS A 108 4.39 -4.72 -3.33
CA LYS A 108 4.67 -6.16 -3.41
C LYS A 108 5.13 -6.76 -2.09
N ALA A 109 5.94 -6.04 -1.29
CA ALA A 109 6.36 -6.47 0.04
C ALA A 109 5.17 -6.47 1.01
N ALA A 110 4.36 -5.41 1.02
CA ALA A 110 3.14 -5.32 1.81
C ALA A 110 2.19 -6.49 1.50
N ALA A 111 2.08 -6.88 0.22
CA ALA A 111 1.26 -8.02 -0.18
C ALA A 111 1.74 -9.35 0.39
N TYR A 112 3.04 -9.64 0.36
CA TYR A 112 3.58 -10.84 0.97
C TYR A 112 3.33 -10.90 2.48
N TYR A 113 3.52 -9.78 3.19
CA TYR A 113 3.27 -9.71 4.63
C TYR A 113 1.79 -9.78 5.00
N THR A 114 0.90 -9.31 4.12
CA THR A 114 -0.54 -9.30 4.38
C THR A 114 -1.22 -10.59 3.99
N PHE A 115 -1.00 -11.04 2.76
CA PHE A 115 -1.76 -12.15 2.15
C PHE A 115 -0.96 -13.47 2.13
N GLY A 116 0.32 -13.44 2.52
CA GLY A 116 1.21 -14.60 2.41
C GLY A 116 1.44 -15.06 0.96
N LYS A 117 1.21 -14.19 -0.01
CA LYS A 117 1.41 -14.45 -1.44
C LYS A 117 1.52 -13.14 -2.21
N GLU A 118 2.03 -13.21 -3.43
CA GLU A 118 1.85 -12.14 -4.41
C GLU A 118 0.41 -12.17 -4.93
N PRO A 119 -0.38 -11.10 -4.74
CA PRO A 119 -1.76 -11.10 -5.18
C PRO A 119 -1.84 -11.11 -6.70
N THR A 120 -2.71 -11.95 -7.23
CA THR A 120 -3.04 -11.99 -8.64
C THR A 120 -3.92 -10.79 -9.03
N ARG A 121 -4.09 -10.55 -10.32
CA ARG A 121 -5.03 -9.53 -10.81
C ARG A 121 -6.46 -9.81 -10.32
N GLU A 122 -6.84 -11.08 -10.20
CA GLU A 122 -8.16 -11.48 -9.69
C GLU A 122 -8.28 -11.20 -8.18
N ASP A 123 -7.23 -11.48 -7.40
CA ASP A 123 -7.20 -11.13 -5.98
C ASP A 123 -7.36 -9.61 -5.78
N MET A 124 -6.66 -8.80 -6.57
CA MET A 124 -6.78 -7.34 -6.52
C MET A 124 -8.19 -6.87 -6.88
N LYS A 125 -8.83 -7.50 -7.86
CA LYS A 125 -10.22 -7.23 -8.19
C LYS A 125 -11.16 -7.54 -7.02
N LYS A 126 -10.98 -8.70 -6.35
CA LYS A 126 -11.75 -9.08 -5.15
C LYS A 126 -11.58 -8.06 -4.03
N ILE A 127 -10.35 -7.64 -3.74
CA ILE A 127 -10.05 -6.60 -2.73
C ILE A 127 -10.82 -5.32 -3.04
N ASN A 128 -10.79 -4.88 -4.29
CA ASN A 128 -11.47 -3.66 -4.73
C ASN A 128 -13.00 -3.78 -4.67
N GLU A 129 -13.54 -4.98 -4.81
CA GLU A 129 -14.97 -5.28 -4.66
C GLU A 129 -15.37 -5.59 -3.21
N GLY A 130 -14.47 -5.43 -2.23
CA GLY A 130 -14.71 -5.76 -0.83
C GLY A 130 -14.87 -7.25 -0.54
N LYS A 131 -14.43 -8.09 -1.45
CA LYS A 131 -14.49 -9.54 -1.29
C LYS A 131 -13.19 -10.03 -0.65
N SER A 132 -13.31 -10.99 0.26
CA SER A 132 -12.16 -11.60 0.90
C SER A 132 -11.29 -12.34 -0.12
N VAL A 133 -9.98 -12.18 0.03
CA VAL A 133 -8.98 -12.96 -0.69
C VAL A 133 -8.75 -14.25 0.07
N ASN A 134 -8.68 -15.37 -0.64
CA ASN A 134 -8.34 -16.64 -0.02
C ASN A 134 -6.86 -16.61 0.41
N VAL A 135 -6.61 -16.72 1.70
CA VAL A 135 -5.29 -16.73 2.33
C VAL A 135 -5.10 -18.00 3.14
N ASN A 136 -3.86 -18.45 3.26
CA ASN A 136 -3.51 -19.48 4.23
C ASN A 136 -3.17 -18.79 5.55
N GLU A 137 -4.09 -18.83 6.52
CA GLU A 137 -3.96 -18.11 7.79
C GLU A 137 -2.72 -18.51 8.58
N GLU A 138 -2.39 -19.80 8.64
CA GLU A 138 -1.19 -20.28 9.32
C GLU A 138 0.08 -19.67 8.70
N GLN A 139 0.15 -19.64 7.37
CA GLN A 139 1.25 -19.03 6.63
C GLN A 139 1.33 -17.52 6.86
N VAL A 140 0.20 -16.83 6.81
CA VAL A 140 0.14 -15.38 7.06
C VAL A 140 0.56 -15.05 8.49
N ASN A 141 0.11 -15.84 9.47
CA ASN A 141 0.47 -15.63 10.87
C ASN A 141 1.98 -15.81 11.11
N ALA A 142 2.59 -16.84 10.52
CA ALA A 142 4.04 -17.05 10.61
C ALA A 142 4.83 -15.90 9.96
N ILE A 143 4.39 -15.42 8.79
CA ILE A 143 5.00 -14.27 8.10
C ILE A 143 4.87 -12.99 8.92
N ARG A 144 3.72 -12.73 9.53
CA ARG A 144 3.50 -11.55 10.39
C ARG A 144 4.34 -11.61 11.67
N LYS A 145 4.48 -12.79 12.30
CA LYS A 145 5.40 -12.98 13.44
C LYS A 145 6.85 -12.65 13.04
N ALA A 146 7.30 -13.11 11.87
CA ALA A 146 8.62 -12.77 11.36
C ALA A 146 8.75 -11.26 11.11
N LEU A 147 7.74 -10.61 10.55
CA LEU A 147 7.75 -9.16 10.32
C LEU A 147 7.91 -8.37 11.63
N GLU A 148 7.25 -8.77 12.72
CA GLU A 148 7.44 -8.09 14.01
C GLU A 148 8.88 -8.22 14.54
N VAL A 149 9.55 -9.35 14.32
CA VAL A 149 10.98 -9.49 14.62
C VAL A 149 11.80 -8.52 13.78
N TYR A 150 11.55 -8.45 12.47
CA TYR A 150 12.30 -7.57 11.57
C TYR A 150 12.12 -6.08 11.91
N LYS A 151 10.95 -5.67 12.36
CA LYS A 151 10.70 -4.29 12.82
C LYS A 151 11.58 -3.91 14.02
N ASN A 152 11.89 -4.86 14.89
CA ASN A 152 12.76 -4.64 16.03
C ASN A 152 14.24 -4.64 15.66
N VAL A 153 14.63 -5.39 14.65
CA VAL A 153 16.02 -5.55 14.21
C VAL A 153 16.45 -4.44 13.23
N PHE A 154 15.61 -4.15 12.25
CA PHE A 154 15.91 -3.18 11.19
C PHE A 154 15.40 -1.78 11.55
N VAL A 155 15.94 -1.23 12.65
CA VAL A 155 15.59 0.11 13.13
C VAL A 155 16.45 1.17 12.42
N GLY A 156 15.83 2.32 12.12
CA GLY A 156 16.50 3.48 11.50
C GLY A 156 16.40 3.51 9.98
N ASN A 157 16.61 4.71 9.41
CA ASN A 157 16.35 5.01 8.00
C ASN A 157 17.13 4.15 7.00
N ALA A 158 18.37 3.77 7.32
CA ALA A 158 19.19 2.95 6.43
C ALA A 158 18.66 1.52 6.34
N SER A 159 18.22 0.96 7.47
CA SER A 159 17.67 -0.41 7.57
C SER A 159 16.22 -0.50 7.11
N ALA A 160 15.48 0.59 7.17
CA ALA A 160 14.07 0.64 6.72
C ALA A 160 13.91 0.18 5.26
N LYS A 161 14.89 0.43 4.39
CA LYS A 161 14.86 -0.02 2.99
C LYS A 161 14.92 -1.55 2.85
N LEU A 162 15.58 -2.25 3.80
CA LEU A 162 15.57 -3.72 3.85
C LEU A 162 14.20 -4.23 4.29
N LEU A 163 13.68 -3.65 5.37
CA LEU A 163 12.38 -4.00 5.95
C LEU A 163 11.21 -3.77 4.97
N HIS A 164 11.20 -2.62 4.32
CA HIS A 164 10.11 -2.23 3.42
C HIS A 164 10.24 -2.80 2.01
N GLY A 165 11.38 -3.44 1.71
CA GLY A 165 11.72 -3.95 0.38
C GLY A 165 11.17 -5.34 0.10
N VAL A 166 11.06 -5.65 -1.18
CA VAL A 166 10.59 -6.95 -1.68
C VAL A 166 11.49 -8.12 -1.28
N PRO A 167 12.85 -8.01 -1.27
CA PRO A 167 13.70 -9.18 -1.07
C PRO A 167 13.45 -9.91 0.24
N LEU A 168 13.36 -9.20 1.37
CA LEU A 168 13.11 -9.82 2.68
C LEU A 168 11.70 -10.44 2.74
N ALA A 169 10.69 -9.72 2.30
CA ALA A 169 9.31 -10.21 2.30
C ALA A 169 9.13 -11.48 1.45
N LYS A 170 9.71 -11.49 0.24
CA LYS A 170 9.66 -12.64 -0.67
C LYS A 170 10.46 -13.82 -0.14
N TRP A 171 11.64 -13.58 0.42
CA TRP A 171 12.45 -14.62 1.05
C TRP A 171 11.67 -15.27 2.21
N THR A 172 11.09 -14.48 3.10
CA THR A 172 10.28 -14.97 4.21
C THR A 172 9.11 -15.80 3.72
N TYR A 173 8.37 -15.31 2.72
CA TYR A 173 7.28 -16.06 2.10
C TYR A 173 7.74 -17.43 1.56
N ASN A 174 8.84 -17.47 0.81
CA ASN A 174 9.35 -18.70 0.23
C ASN A 174 9.76 -19.72 1.31
N LYS A 175 10.40 -19.25 2.39
CA LYS A 175 10.78 -20.10 3.51
C LYS A 175 9.57 -20.65 4.26
N VAL A 176 8.60 -19.80 4.61
CA VAL A 176 7.36 -20.23 5.27
C VAL A 176 6.57 -21.20 4.41
N LYS A 177 6.52 -20.98 3.08
CA LYS A 177 5.84 -21.87 2.14
C LYS A 177 6.46 -23.26 2.09
N SER A 178 7.80 -23.35 2.17
CA SER A 178 8.53 -24.63 2.11
C SER A 178 8.69 -25.30 3.47
N CYS A 179 8.40 -24.61 4.56
CA CYS A 179 8.54 -25.14 5.93
C CYS A 179 7.34 -26.01 6.30
N GLY A 180 7.61 -27.16 6.90
CA GLY A 180 6.55 -28.06 7.41
C GLY A 180 5.90 -27.52 8.68
N ASP A 181 6.70 -26.95 9.59
CA ASP A 181 6.25 -26.35 10.84
C ASP A 181 6.48 -24.83 10.81
N LYS A 182 5.42 -24.09 10.58
CA LYS A 182 5.47 -22.62 10.44
C LYS A 182 5.69 -21.90 11.76
N GLU A 183 5.28 -22.49 12.87
CA GLU A 183 5.49 -21.95 14.22
C GLU A 183 6.96 -22.07 14.62
N ALA A 184 7.57 -23.24 14.38
CA ALA A 184 9.00 -23.46 14.58
C ALA A 184 9.84 -22.50 13.71
N PHE A 185 9.42 -22.25 12.46
CA PHE A 185 10.07 -21.28 11.59
C PHE A 185 10.06 -19.87 12.19
N ALA A 186 8.91 -19.40 12.66
CA ALA A 186 8.80 -18.07 13.27
C ALA A 186 9.70 -17.94 14.51
N THR A 187 9.82 -19.01 15.31
CA THR A 187 10.74 -19.07 16.46
C THR A 187 12.19 -18.99 16.02
N GLN A 188 12.58 -19.72 14.98
CA GLN A 188 13.94 -19.69 14.43
C GLN A 188 14.30 -18.31 13.88
N ILE A 189 13.38 -17.66 13.16
CA ILE A 189 13.55 -16.28 12.69
C ILE A 189 13.85 -15.36 13.88
N ALA A 190 13.08 -15.46 14.96
CA ALA A 190 13.28 -14.63 16.13
C ALA A 190 14.68 -14.84 16.73
N GLN A 191 15.12 -16.07 16.88
CA GLN A 191 16.44 -16.40 17.43
C GLN A 191 17.57 -15.85 16.54
N LYS A 192 17.51 -16.12 15.24
CA LYS A 192 18.59 -15.77 14.30
C LYS A 192 18.67 -14.27 14.02
N PHE A 193 17.54 -13.63 13.81
CA PHE A 193 17.53 -12.19 13.45
C PHE A 193 17.76 -11.30 14.67
N ASN A 194 17.29 -11.65 15.86
CA ASN A 194 17.59 -10.90 17.08
C ASN A 194 19.07 -10.99 17.51
N SER A 195 19.83 -11.98 17.01
CA SER A 195 21.25 -12.12 17.28
C SER A 195 22.15 -11.38 16.28
N LEU A 196 21.58 -10.70 15.28
CA LEU A 196 22.36 -9.94 14.29
C LEU A 196 23.11 -8.78 14.94
N ASP A 197 24.38 -8.69 14.62
CA ASP A 197 25.21 -7.56 15.01
C ASP A 197 25.16 -6.41 13.98
N ALA A 198 25.69 -5.26 14.38
CA ALA A 198 25.71 -4.07 13.53
C ALA A 198 26.49 -4.29 12.21
N LYS A 199 27.51 -5.16 12.22
CA LYS A 199 28.32 -5.47 11.03
C LYS A 199 27.51 -6.27 10.02
N GLN A 200 26.78 -7.29 10.47
CA GLN A 200 25.90 -8.10 9.63
C GLN A 200 24.77 -7.26 9.01
N ILE A 201 24.20 -6.33 9.79
CA ILE A 201 23.20 -5.40 9.29
C ILE A 201 23.80 -4.46 8.22
N ALA A 202 25.00 -3.94 8.45
CA ALA A 202 25.71 -3.10 7.49
C ALA A 202 26.03 -3.86 6.19
N GLU A 203 26.45 -5.12 6.26
CA GLU A 203 26.67 -5.96 5.08
C GLU A 203 25.39 -6.12 4.24
N MET A 204 24.24 -6.30 4.87
CA MET A 204 22.96 -6.34 4.15
C MET A 204 22.59 -4.99 3.51
N GLN A 205 22.91 -3.87 4.17
CA GLN A 205 22.65 -2.54 3.62
C GLN A 205 23.53 -2.28 2.38
N ASP A 206 24.77 -2.74 2.42
CA ASP A 206 25.74 -2.60 1.33
C ASP A 206 25.60 -3.66 0.24
N ALA A 207 24.73 -4.66 0.42
CA ALA A 207 24.50 -5.74 -0.56
C ALA A 207 24.14 -5.23 -1.97
N ARG A 208 23.71 -3.98 -2.10
CA ARG A 208 23.56 -3.30 -3.40
C ARG A 208 24.92 -3.01 -4.07
N GLY A 209 25.98 -2.83 -3.29
CA GLY A 209 27.35 -2.57 -3.75
C GLY A 209 28.15 -3.84 -4.03
N VAL A 210 27.83 -4.93 -3.33
CA VAL A 210 28.55 -6.22 -3.41
C VAL A 210 27.90 -7.14 -4.44
N LYS A 211 27.85 -6.70 -5.69
CA LYS A 211 27.51 -7.59 -6.80
C LYS A 211 28.76 -8.34 -7.21
N ASN A 212 28.84 -9.61 -6.86
CA ASN A 212 29.94 -10.49 -7.33
C ASN A 212 29.92 -10.70 -8.85
N ASP A 213 28.77 -10.45 -9.48
CA ASP A 213 28.58 -10.54 -10.94
C ASP A 213 27.60 -9.46 -11.40
N LYS A 214 27.85 -8.82 -12.55
CA LYS A 214 26.96 -7.82 -13.15
C LYS A 214 25.56 -8.39 -13.47
N THR A 215 25.42 -9.72 -13.54
CA THR A 215 24.17 -10.42 -13.81
C THR A 215 23.32 -10.70 -12.57
N GLN A 216 23.90 -10.66 -11.36
CA GLN A 216 23.15 -10.88 -10.12
C GLN A 216 22.26 -9.69 -9.78
N THR A 217 20.98 -9.99 -9.47
CA THR A 217 20.07 -8.98 -8.95
C THR A 217 20.29 -8.78 -7.46
N THR A 218 20.00 -7.59 -6.95
CA THR A 218 20.04 -7.28 -5.50
C THR A 218 19.18 -8.26 -4.69
N GLU A 219 18.07 -8.75 -5.26
CA GLU A 219 17.18 -9.73 -4.63
C GLU A 219 17.90 -11.08 -4.39
N VAL A 220 18.68 -11.55 -5.35
CA VAL A 220 19.46 -12.79 -5.23
C VAL A 220 20.53 -12.65 -4.14
N VAL A 221 21.31 -11.56 -4.18
CA VAL A 221 22.37 -11.32 -3.20
C VAL A 221 21.83 -11.23 -1.77
N LEU A 222 20.73 -10.49 -1.58
CA LEU A 222 20.08 -10.41 -0.28
C LEU A 222 19.51 -11.75 0.17
N GLY A 223 18.94 -12.53 -0.76
CA GLY A 223 18.44 -13.86 -0.46
C GLY A 223 19.52 -14.79 0.05
N GLU A 224 20.72 -14.78 -0.56
CA GLU A 224 21.88 -15.55 -0.12
C GLU A 224 22.38 -15.11 1.27
N LEU A 225 22.38 -13.81 1.56
CA LEU A 225 22.72 -13.29 2.89
C LEU A 225 21.71 -13.73 3.97
N PHE A 226 20.40 -13.65 3.67
CA PHE A 226 19.37 -14.13 4.58
C PHE A 226 19.47 -15.64 4.81
N ASP A 227 19.77 -16.42 3.78
CA ASP A 227 20.03 -17.87 3.90
C ASP A 227 21.23 -18.18 4.76
N LYS A 228 22.33 -17.43 4.60
CA LYS A 228 23.50 -17.57 5.44
C LYS A 228 23.21 -17.30 6.92
N ILE A 229 22.44 -16.25 7.21
CA ILE A 229 22.02 -15.91 8.59
C ILE A 229 21.13 -17.00 9.17
N PHE A 230 20.16 -17.45 8.40
CA PHE A 230 19.18 -18.42 8.87
C PHE A 230 19.75 -19.82 9.10
N ASN A 231 20.75 -20.23 8.31
CA ASN A 231 21.36 -21.56 8.37
C ASN A 231 22.57 -21.64 9.32
N ASN A 232 23.14 -20.53 9.79
CA ASN A 232 24.20 -20.46 10.78
C ASN A 232 23.62 -20.44 12.20
#